data_c6d85b94cf462658dc0483001ed57bd1
#
_entry.id   c6d85b94cf462658dc0483001ed57bd1
#
_cell.length_a   1.000
_cell.length_b   1.000
_cell.length_c   1.000
_cell.angle_alpha   90.00
_cell.angle_beta   90.00
_cell.angle_gamma   90.00
#
_symmetry.space_group_name_H-M   'P 1'
#
loop_
_entity.id
_entity.type
_entity.pdbx_description
1 polymer ?
#
loop_
_entity_poly.entity_id
_entity_poly.type
_entity_poly.pdbx_seq_one_letter_code
_entity_poly.pdbx_strand_id
1 'polypeptide(L)'
;MKEKAIEFIKGLTAKQIILGIALAAVIVYIIRLNSLMYMVYTIPGLLIAITIHEFAHALIAKKYGDDTAKDRITLNPFKHIDWIGLLSLFICKIGWGKPVEINPDNFKKKDIPVERAEAIVALAGPAANFIMAVILVVIMKVLLGLGIVGLTRNYMLFEMIRIAALMNIGMAVFNLIPIPPLDGYKIVKPFIGEEIANMVKKYETIITTTFIVYILISNGSFMSGIIYRIYSLLGKIVMI
;
A
#
# COMPACT_ATOMS: atom_id res chain seq x y z
N MET A 1 18.55 -0.97 42.75
CA MET A 1 17.86 -1.10 41.45
C MET A 1 16.53 -1.84 41.57
N LYS A 2 16.47 -3.03 42.23
CA LYS A 2 15.21 -3.79 42.37
C LYS A 2 14.07 -3.04 43.07
N GLU A 3 14.37 -2.34 44.16
CA GLU A 3 13.34 -1.59 44.92
C GLU A 3 12.71 -0.43 44.11
N LYS A 4 13.53 0.35 43.39
CA LYS A 4 13.04 1.43 42.49
C LYS A 4 12.16 0.90 41.36
N ALA A 5 12.48 -0.29 40.80
CA ALA A 5 11.67 -0.92 39.77
C ALA A 5 10.31 -1.40 40.31
N ILE A 6 10.30 -1.95 41.54
CA ILE A 6 9.07 -2.39 42.21
C ILE A 6 8.17 -1.19 42.55
N GLU A 7 8.76 -0.09 43.01
CA GLU A 7 8.05 1.16 43.32
C GLU A 7 7.46 1.80 42.05
N PHE A 8 8.20 1.80 40.95
CA PHE A 8 7.71 2.24 39.64
C PHE A 8 6.51 1.40 39.15
N ILE A 9 6.60 0.06 39.27
CA ILE A 9 5.50 -0.84 38.84
C ILE A 9 4.24 -0.63 39.70
N LYS A 10 4.40 -0.39 41.00
CA LYS A 10 3.27 -0.13 41.91
C LYS A 10 2.55 1.18 41.63
N GLY A 11 3.22 2.16 40.99
CA GLY A 11 2.63 3.45 40.58
C GLY A 11 1.89 3.42 39.25
N LEU A 12 1.96 2.31 38.48
CA LEU A 12 1.32 2.21 37.17
C LEU A 12 -0.19 1.91 37.29
N THR A 13 -0.99 2.62 36.50
CA THR A 13 -2.40 2.30 36.33
C THR A 13 -2.58 0.98 35.54
N ALA A 14 -3.72 0.31 35.73
CA ALA A 14 -4.06 -0.90 34.97
C ALA A 14 -3.94 -0.68 33.44
N LYS A 15 -4.34 0.50 32.94
CA LYS A 15 -4.19 0.86 31.51
C LYS A 15 -2.72 0.89 31.06
N GLN A 16 -1.83 1.46 31.88
CA GLN A 16 -0.39 1.52 31.57
C GLN A 16 0.26 0.14 31.59
N ILE A 17 -0.15 -0.74 32.49
CA ILE A 17 0.32 -2.13 32.55
C ILE A 17 -0.14 -2.91 31.31
N ILE A 18 -1.42 -2.81 30.95
CA ILE A 18 -1.98 -3.45 29.73
C ILE A 18 -1.24 -2.95 28.48
N LEU A 19 -1.04 -1.64 28.37
CA LEU A 19 -0.32 -1.04 27.26
C LEU A 19 1.13 -1.53 27.20
N GLY A 20 1.82 -1.61 28.34
CA GLY A 20 3.19 -2.12 28.44
C GLY A 20 3.30 -3.59 28.02
N ILE A 21 2.36 -4.44 28.45
CA ILE A 21 2.29 -5.85 28.04
C ILE A 21 2.02 -5.98 26.55
N ALA A 22 1.09 -5.18 26.00
CA ALA A 22 0.79 -5.18 24.59
C ALA A 22 2.00 -4.73 23.77
N LEU A 23 2.70 -3.69 24.21
CA LEU A 23 3.93 -3.22 23.55
C LEU A 23 5.06 -4.27 23.60
N ALA A 24 5.25 -4.92 24.75
CA ALA A 24 6.21 -6.02 24.90
C ALA A 24 5.87 -7.22 24.02
N ALA A 25 4.59 -7.60 23.92
CA ALA A 25 4.12 -8.66 23.05
C ALA A 25 4.37 -8.32 21.57
N VAL A 26 4.13 -7.08 21.17
CA VAL A 26 4.42 -6.59 19.82
C VAL A 26 5.91 -6.62 19.52
N ILE A 27 6.76 -6.18 20.45
CA ILE A 27 8.23 -6.22 20.31
C ILE A 27 8.72 -7.65 20.17
N VAL A 28 8.23 -8.58 21.02
CA VAL A 28 8.59 -10.01 20.94
C VAL A 28 8.11 -10.63 19.64
N TYR A 29 6.90 -10.26 19.17
CA TYR A 29 6.38 -10.70 17.88
C TYR A 29 7.25 -10.20 16.72
N ILE A 30 7.64 -8.92 16.73
CA ILE A 30 8.56 -8.33 15.73
C ILE A 30 9.93 -9.05 15.74
N ILE A 31 10.48 -9.34 16.92
CA ILE A 31 11.77 -10.03 17.05
C ILE A 31 11.69 -11.50 16.58
N ARG A 32 10.60 -12.23 16.87
CA ARG A 32 10.43 -13.63 16.45
C ARG A 32 10.25 -13.82 14.93
N LEU A 33 9.88 -12.79 14.18
CA LEU A 33 9.56 -12.90 12.75
C LEU A 33 10.77 -12.92 11.82
N ASN A 34 12.01 -13.13 12.27
CA ASN A 34 13.20 -12.86 11.42
C ASN A 34 13.16 -11.46 10.78
N SER A 35 12.57 -10.51 11.50
CA SER A 35 11.93 -9.35 10.93
C SER A 35 12.89 -8.28 10.43
N LEU A 36 14.11 -8.22 10.94
CA LEU A 36 15.04 -7.18 10.51
C LEU A 36 15.42 -7.33 9.04
N MET A 37 15.77 -8.55 8.62
CA MET A 37 16.08 -8.81 7.21
C MET A 37 14.85 -8.67 6.32
N TYR A 38 13.68 -9.12 6.80
CA TYR A 38 12.42 -8.90 6.09
C TYR A 38 12.13 -7.40 5.91
N MET A 39 12.35 -6.58 6.94
CA MET A 39 12.22 -5.11 6.85
C MET A 39 13.17 -4.51 5.82
N VAL A 40 14.44 -4.92 5.84
CA VAL A 40 15.45 -4.45 4.89
C VAL A 40 15.03 -4.73 3.45
N TYR A 41 14.44 -5.90 3.18
CA TYR A 41 13.96 -6.24 1.84
C TYR A 41 12.65 -5.54 1.46
N THR A 42 11.80 -5.30 2.44
CA THR A 42 10.41 -4.82 2.22
C THR A 42 10.32 -3.30 2.14
N ILE A 43 11.06 -2.57 2.99
CA ILE A 43 10.98 -1.10 3.06
C ILE A 43 11.21 -0.43 1.70
N PRO A 44 12.27 -0.74 0.92
CA PRO A 44 12.47 -0.08 -0.36
C PRO A 44 11.32 -0.31 -1.34
N GLY A 45 10.80 -1.54 -1.39
CA GLY A 45 9.67 -1.90 -2.23
C GLY A 45 8.39 -1.15 -1.85
N LEU A 46 8.12 -1.03 -0.54
CA LEU A 46 6.98 -0.28 -0.03
C LEU A 46 7.09 1.22 -0.37
N LEU A 47 8.27 1.81 -0.14
CA LEU A 47 8.52 3.21 -0.43
C LEU A 47 8.29 3.52 -1.92
N ILE A 48 8.78 2.66 -2.81
CA ILE A 48 8.56 2.77 -4.25
C ILE A 48 7.05 2.68 -4.53
N ALA A 49 6.37 1.66 -3.99
CA ALA A 49 4.97 1.40 -4.28
C ALA A 49 4.06 2.57 -3.85
N ILE A 50 4.20 3.04 -2.61
CA ILE A 50 3.41 4.17 -2.10
C ILE A 50 3.74 5.46 -2.87
N THR A 51 5.02 5.74 -3.08
CA THR A 51 5.45 6.99 -3.73
C THR A 51 4.89 7.10 -5.16
N ILE A 52 5.02 6.03 -5.95
CA ILE A 52 4.54 6.01 -7.34
C ILE A 52 3.02 6.10 -7.39
N HIS A 53 2.33 5.42 -6.48
CA HIS A 53 0.87 5.45 -6.37
C HIS A 53 0.34 6.87 -6.11
N GLU A 54 0.78 7.48 -5.03
CA GLU A 54 0.33 8.81 -4.62
C GLU A 54 0.79 9.92 -5.61
N PHE A 55 2.01 9.78 -6.14
CA PHE A 55 2.50 10.67 -7.19
C PHE A 55 1.60 10.64 -8.42
N ALA A 56 1.15 9.45 -8.86
CA ALA A 56 0.30 9.32 -10.03
C ALA A 56 -1.07 9.96 -9.83
N HIS A 57 -1.70 9.77 -8.66
CA HIS A 57 -2.93 10.47 -8.30
C HIS A 57 -2.77 11.98 -8.37
N ALA A 58 -1.76 12.54 -7.70
CA ALA A 58 -1.49 13.97 -7.68
C ALA A 58 -1.24 14.53 -9.09
N LEU A 59 -0.45 13.81 -9.90
CA LEU A 59 -0.11 14.22 -11.26
C LEU A 59 -1.36 14.29 -12.17
N ILE A 60 -2.21 13.27 -12.10
CA ILE A 60 -3.41 13.23 -12.92
C ILE A 60 -4.47 14.22 -12.40
N ALA A 61 -4.65 14.38 -11.08
CA ALA A 61 -5.52 15.39 -10.51
C ALA A 61 -5.13 16.81 -11.00
N LYS A 62 -3.84 17.13 -10.95
CA LYS A 62 -3.32 18.41 -11.50
C LYS A 62 -3.64 18.57 -12.99
N LYS A 63 -3.50 17.50 -13.78
CA LYS A 63 -3.84 17.52 -15.22
C LYS A 63 -5.32 17.83 -15.47
N TYR A 64 -6.20 17.49 -14.53
CA TYR A 64 -7.61 17.85 -14.53
C TYR A 64 -7.89 19.25 -13.94
N GLY A 65 -6.88 19.94 -13.39
CA GLY A 65 -6.96 21.30 -12.90
C GLY A 65 -7.00 21.44 -11.39
N ASP A 66 -6.88 20.34 -10.66
CA ASP A 66 -6.78 20.38 -9.20
C ASP A 66 -5.33 20.56 -8.74
N ASP A 67 -5.05 21.72 -8.18
CA ASP A 67 -3.74 22.07 -7.61
C ASP A 67 -3.65 21.76 -6.10
N THR A 68 -4.68 21.16 -5.50
CA THR A 68 -4.71 20.85 -4.04
C THR A 68 -3.50 19.99 -3.64
N ALA A 69 -3.15 19.02 -4.47
CA ALA A 69 -2.07 18.09 -4.21
C ALA A 69 -0.75 18.43 -4.92
N LYS A 70 -0.55 19.65 -5.40
CA LYS A 70 0.65 20.02 -6.18
C LYS A 70 1.97 19.70 -5.49
N ASP A 71 2.03 19.87 -4.14
CA ASP A 71 3.24 19.62 -3.34
C ASP A 71 3.52 18.12 -3.14
N ARG A 72 2.58 17.26 -3.58
CA ARG A 72 2.68 15.80 -3.59
C ARG A 72 3.15 15.24 -4.95
N ILE A 73 3.33 16.09 -5.96
CA ILE A 73 3.93 15.73 -7.25
C ILE A 73 5.44 15.67 -7.10
N THR A 74 5.90 14.66 -6.41
CA THR A 74 7.32 14.45 -6.10
C THR A 74 7.60 12.96 -5.91
N LEU A 75 8.81 12.52 -6.25
CA LEU A 75 9.29 11.18 -5.97
C LEU A 75 9.97 11.06 -4.60
N ASN A 76 9.89 12.08 -3.76
CA ASN A 76 10.39 12.01 -2.39
C ASN A 76 9.46 11.15 -1.52
N PRO A 77 9.88 9.95 -1.09
CA PRO A 77 9.03 9.01 -0.35
C PRO A 77 8.54 9.58 0.99
N PHE A 78 9.32 10.43 1.63
CA PHE A 78 8.94 11.05 2.92
C PHE A 78 7.70 11.94 2.84
N LYS A 79 7.34 12.40 1.64
CA LYS A 79 6.09 13.14 1.42
C LYS A 79 4.86 12.22 1.38
N HIS A 80 5.04 10.93 1.16
CA HIS A 80 3.98 9.94 0.93
C HIS A 80 3.83 8.93 2.07
N ILE A 81 4.74 8.93 3.05
CA ILE A 81 4.69 7.99 4.19
C ILE A 81 3.70 8.47 5.23
N ASP A 82 2.84 7.56 5.67
CA ASP A 82 2.17 7.60 6.95
C ASP A 82 2.95 6.70 7.92
N TRP A 83 3.45 7.28 9.01
CA TRP A 83 4.28 6.53 9.97
C TRP A 83 3.48 5.44 10.71
N ILE A 84 2.18 5.67 10.93
CA ILE A 84 1.30 4.67 11.55
C ILE A 84 1.03 3.56 10.55
N GLY A 85 0.78 3.89 9.28
CA GLY A 85 0.61 2.93 8.20
C GLY A 85 1.86 2.09 7.96
N LEU A 86 3.05 2.70 8.03
CA LEU A 86 4.32 1.99 7.95
C LEU A 86 4.51 1.02 9.12
N LEU A 87 4.23 1.46 10.36
CA LEU A 87 4.33 0.61 11.55
C LEU A 87 3.32 -0.54 11.48
N SER A 88 2.09 -0.27 11.04
CA SER A 88 1.03 -1.26 10.88
C SER A 88 1.40 -2.38 9.90
N LEU A 89 2.15 -2.06 8.84
CA LEU A 89 2.66 -3.08 7.92
C LEU A 89 3.48 -4.15 8.63
N PHE A 90 4.31 -3.76 9.59
CA PHE A 90 5.16 -4.71 10.32
C PHE A 90 4.40 -5.51 11.37
N ILE A 91 3.34 -4.94 11.95
CA ILE A 91 2.54 -5.58 13.00
C ILE A 91 1.45 -6.45 12.38
N CYS A 92 0.66 -5.89 11.47
CA CYS A 92 -0.56 -6.49 10.92
C CYS A 92 -0.39 -6.97 9.48
N LYS A 93 0.78 -6.75 8.86
CA LYS A 93 1.05 -6.98 7.42
C LYS A 93 0.14 -6.15 6.49
N ILE A 94 -0.52 -5.15 7.04
CA ILE A 94 -1.34 -4.17 6.34
C ILE A 94 -0.73 -2.81 6.60
N GLY A 95 -0.38 -2.09 5.54
CA GLY A 95 0.17 -0.75 5.61
C GLY A 95 -0.52 0.18 4.62
N TRP A 96 -0.46 1.46 4.88
CA TRP A 96 -0.97 2.50 4.00
C TRP A 96 -0.02 3.69 3.97
N GLY A 97 -0.13 4.45 2.89
CA GLY A 97 0.57 5.72 2.74
C GLY A 97 -0.27 6.89 3.27
N LYS A 98 0.32 8.07 3.27
CA LYS A 98 -0.39 9.30 3.48
C LYS A 98 -1.16 9.64 2.20
N PRO A 99 -2.51 9.57 2.20
CA PRO A 99 -3.28 9.75 0.98
C PRO A 99 -3.12 11.17 0.42
N VAL A 100 -3.21 11.27 -0.91
CA VAL A 100 -3.27 12.56 -1.59
C VAL A 100 -4.68 13.12 -1.47
N GLU A 101 -4.78 14.35 -0.96
CA GLU A 101 -6.04 15.09 -0.94
C GLU A 101 -6.36 15.57 -2.36
N ILE A 102 -7.47 15.12 -2.91
CA ILE A 102 -7.97 15.49 -4.23
C ILE A 102 -9.30 16.18 -4.04
N ASN A 103 -9.47 17.35 -4.66
CA ASN A 103 -10.73 18.08 -4.66
C ASN A 103 -11.37 18.06 -6.06
N PRO A 104 -12.37 17.20 -6.30
CA PRO A 104 -13.04 17.12 -7.59
C PRO A 104 -13.72 18.42 -8.05
N ASP A 105 -14.10 19.30 -7.11
CA ASP A 105 -14.71 20.60 -7.43
C ASP A 105 -13.72 21.53 -8.17
N ASN A 106 -12.44 21.29 -8.05
CA ASN A 106 -11.39 22.02 -8.75
C ASN A 106 -11.16 21.53 -10.19
N PHE A 107 -11.80 20.46 -10.62
CA PHE A 107 -11.62 19.94 -11.99
C PHE A 107 -12.17 20.92 -13.03
N LYS A 108 -11.28 21.43 -13.89
CA LYS A 108 -11.56 22.47 -14.89
C LYS A 108 -11.92 21.91 -16.27
N LYS A 109 -11.69 20.61 -16.50
CA LYS A 109 -12.03 19.97 -17.79
C LYS A 109 -13.54 19.75 -17.86
N LYS A 110 -14.24 20.64 -18.58
CA LYS A 110 -15.70 20.59 -18.78
C LYS A 110 -16.18 19.50 -19.75
N ASP A 111 -15.27 18.90 -20.52
CA ASP A 111 -15.60 17.91 -21.54
C ASP A 111 -15.88 16.50 -20.97
N ILE A 112 -15.61 16.31 -19.69
CA ILE A 112 -15.77 15.00 -19.01
C ILE A 112 -16.52 15.24 -17.70
N PRO A 113 -17.56 14.46 -17.38
CA PRO A 113 -18.23 14.51 -16.08
C PRO A 113 -17.24 14.37 -14.92
N VAL A 114 -17.47 15.09 -13.84
CA VAL A 114 -16.58 15.13 -12.66
C VAL A 114 -16.33 13.73 -12.09
N GLU A 115 -17.37 12.90 -12.04
CA GLU A 115 -17.29 11.52 -11.54
C GLU A 115 -16.37 10.64 -12.39
N ARG A 116 -16.38 10.86 -13.72
CA ARG A 116 -15.46 10.15 -14.63
C ARG A 116 -14.03 10.65 -14.49
N ALA A 117 -13.85 11.95 -14.29
CA ALA A 117 -12.52 12.52 -14.00
C ALA A 117 -11.97 11.95 -12.69
N GLU A 118 -12.81 11.88 -11.65
CA GLU A 118 -12.45 11.25 -10.36
C GLU A 118 -12.05 9.79 -10.55
N ALA A 119 -12.79 9.02 -11.34
CA ALA A 119 -12.46 7.63 -11.65
C ALA A 119 -11.11 7.48 -12.39
N ILE A 120 -10.79 8.38 -13.32
CA ILE A 120 -9.50 8.37 -14.05
C ILE A 120 -8.35 8.72 -13.09
N VAL A 121 -8.56 9.70 -12.22
CA VAL A 121 -7.58 10.04 -11.17
C VAL A 121 -7.37 8.85 -10.24
N ALA A 122 -8.45 8.20 -9.81
CA ALA A 122 -8.37 7.00 -8.96
C ALA A 122 -7.66 5.83 -9.65
N LEU A 123 -7.86 5.62 -10.95
CA LEU A 123 -7.17 4.57 -11.71
C LEU A 123 -5.66 4.83 -11.86
N ALA A 124 -5.22 6.09 -11.78
CA ALA A 124 -3.83 6.46 -12.02
C ALA A 124 -2.86 5.79 -11.05
N GLY A 125 -3.19 5.69 -9.75
CA GLY A 125 -2.37 5.03 -8.74
C GLY A 125 -2.14 3.54 -9.04
N PRO A 126 -3.20 2.73 -9.11
CA PRO A 126 -3.08 1.31 -9.46
C PRO A 126 -2.38 1.06 -10.79
N ALA A 127 -2.66 1.86 -11.82
CA ALA A 127 -2.01 1.74 -13.12
C ALA A 127 -0.51 2.02 -13.05
N ALA A 128 -0.10 3.05 -12.31
CA ALA A 128 1.30 3.39 -12.12
C ALA A 128 2.05 2.29 -11.34
N ASN A 129 1.44 1.70 -10.34
CA ASN A 129 2.02 0.56 -9.64
C ASN A 129 2.18 -0.66 -10.56
N PHE A 130 1.20 -0.96 -11.40
CA PHE A 130 1.30 -2.07 -12.35
C PHE A 130 2.45 -1.84 -13.36
N ILE A 131 2.57 -0.63 -13.90
CA ILE A 131 3.68 -0.25 -14.78
C ILE A 131 5.03 -0.38 -14.05
N MET A 132 5.12 0.07 -12.80
CA MET A 132 6.33 -0.05 -11.99
C MET A 132 6.70 -1.52 -11.75
N ALA A 133 5.71 -2.38 -11.48
CA ALA A 133 5.94 -3.82 -11.33
C ALA A 133 6.54 -4.43 -12.61
N VAL A 134 6.02 -4.07 -13.79
CA VAL A 134 6.60 -4.50 -15.08
C VAL A 134 8.04 -4.04 -15.22
N ILE A 135 8.33 -2.77 -14.93
CA ILE A 135 9.69 -2.21 -14.98
C ILE A 135 10.63 -2.99 -14.06
N LEU A 136 10.21 -3.28 -12.82
CA LEU A 136 11.02 -4.01 -11.85
C LEU A 136 11.29 -5.46 -12.29
N VAL A 137 10.31 -6.14 -12.91
CA VAL A 137 10.49 -7.49 -13.48
C VAL A 137 11.46 -7.46 -14.64
N VAL A 138 11.38 -6.45 -15.52
CA VAL A 138 12.33 -6.27 -16.62
C VAL A 138 13.76 -6.02 -16.10
N ILE A 139 13.91 -5.12 -15.12
CA ILE A 139 15.20 -4.83 -14.46
C ILE A 139 15.78 -6.13 -13.88
N MET A 140 14.97 -6.87 -13.13
CA MET A 140 15.39 -8.13 -12.52
C MET A 140 15.90 -9.13 -13.58
N LYS A 141 15.17 -9.26 -14.69
CA LYS A 141 15.59 -10.14 -15.80
C LYS A 141 16.92 -9.73 -16.42
N VAL A 142 17.09 -8.43 -16.68
CA VAL A 142 18.35 -7.91 -17.24
C VAL A 142 19.51 -8.20 -16.28
N LEU A 143 19.34 -7.94 -14.99
CA LEU A 143 20.37 -8.18 -13.98
C LEU A 143 20.69 -9.68 -13.80
N LEU A 144 19.69 -10.57 -13.93
CA LEU A 144 19.87 -12.02 -13.94
C LEU A 144 20.65 -12.46 -15.19
N GLY A 145 20.27 -11.95 -16.37
CA GLY A 145 20.94 -12.27 -17.65
C GLY A 145 22.40 -11.81 -17.70
N LEU A 146 22.71 -10.70 -17.04
CA LEU A 146 24.08 -10.19 -16.89
C LEU A 146 24.86 -10.91 -15.77
N GLY A 147 24.26 -11.84 -15.03
CA GLY A 147 24.87 -12.52 -13.89
C GLY A 147 25.21 -11.60 -12.72
N ILE A 148 24.57 -10.42 -12.63
CA ILE A 148 24.79 -9.45 -11.54
C ILE A 148 24.07 -9.88 -10.27
N VAL A 149 22.86 -10.43 -10.41
CA VAL A 149 22.04 -10.95 -9.29
C VAL A 149 21.68 -12.41 -9.51
N GLY A 150 21.28 -13.10 -8.46
CA GLY A 150 20.83 -14.49 -8.50
C GLY A 150 20.80 -15.11 -7.11
N LEU A 151 20.51 -16.41 -7.02
CA LEU A 151 20.41 -17.14 -5.76
C LEU A 151 21.74 -17.22 -5.00
N THR A 152 22.87 -17.13 -5.69
CA THR A 152 24.21 -17.23 -5.11
C THR A 152 24.99 -15.92 -5.19
N ARG A 153 24.54 -14.98 -6.02
CA ARG A 153 25.23 -13.71 -6.24
C ARG A 153 24.27 -12.54 -6.01
N ASN A 154 24.66 -11.63 -5.13
CA ASN A 154 23.85 -10.46 -4.75
C ASN A 154 22.39 -10.82 -4.44
N TYR A 155 22.18 -11.93 -3.70
CA TYR A 155 20.85 -12.44 -3.31
C TYR A 155 19.98 -11.35 -2.67
N MET A 156 20.57 -10.51 -1.82
CA MET A 156 19.87 -9.40 -1.19
C MET A 156 19.24 -8.46 -2.23
N LEU A 157 20.00 -8.02 -3.23
CA LEU A 157 19.48 -7.14 -4.28
C LEU A 157 18.40 -7.84 -5.12
N PHE A 158 18.59 -9.13 -5.41
CA PHE A 158 17.58 -9.94 -6.09
C PHE A 158 16.25 -9.96 -5.32
N GLU A 159 16.29 -10.25 -4.01
CA GLU A 159 15.10 -10.29 -3.17
C GLU A 159 14.45 -8.92 -3.01
N MET A 160 15.22 -7.84 -2.89
CA MET A 160 14.68 -6.48 -2.81
C MET A 160 13.88 -6.11 -4.05
N ILE A 161 14.42 -6.39 -5.26
CA ILE A 161 13.72 -6.10 -6.52
C ILE A 161 12.48 -7.00 -6.66
N ARG A 162 12.57 -8.28 -6.30
CA ARG A 162 11.46 -9.23 -6.33
C ARG A 162 10.32 -8.78 -5.40
N ILE A 163 10.65 -8.43 -4.17
CA ILE A 163 9.67 -7.95 -3.19
C ILE A 163 9.07 -6.62 -3.64
N ALA A 164 9.87 -5.70 -4.18
CA ALA A 164 9.37 -4.45 -4.71
C ALA A 164 8.36 -4.66 -5.86
N ALA A 165 8.61 -5.60 -6.78
CA ALA A 165 7.67 -5.96 -7.83
C ALA A 165 6.36 -6.53 -7.25
N LEU A 166 6.45 -7.48 -6.29
CA LEU A 166 5.29 -8.06 -5.62
C LEU A 166 4.48 -7.01 -4.86
N MET A 167 5.12 -6.06 -4.19
CA MET A 167 4.44 -4.97 -3.48
C MET A 167 3.71 -4.02 -4.43
N ASN A 168 4.31 -3.70 -5.57
CA ASN A 168 3.65 -2.87 -6.57
C ASN A 168 2.44 -3.59 -7.20
N ILE A 169 2.54 -4.90 -7.50
CA ILE A 169 1.37 -5.69 -7.92
C ILE A 169 0.31 -5.72 -6.82
N GLY A 170 0.73 -5.96 -5.58
CA GLY A 170 -0.17 -6.01 -4.42
C GLY A 170 -0.93 -4.70 -4.23
N MET A 171 -0.23 -3.57 -4.30
CA MET A 171 -0.83 -2.23 -4.19
C MET A 171 -1.84 -1.98 -5.34
N ALA A 172 -1.48 -2.35 -6.57
CA ALA A 172 -2.37 -2.22 -7.72
C ALA A 172 -3.64 -3.05 -7.54
N VAL A 173 -3.51 -4.35 -7.23
CA VAL A 173 -4.64 -5.27 -7.09
C VAL A 173 -5.52 -4.89 -5.91
N PHE A 174 -4.92 -4.53 -4.77
CA PHE A 174 -5.65 -4.14 -3.57
C PHE A 174 -6.50 -2.89 -3.81
N ASN A 175 -5.90 -1.85 -4.40
CA ASN A 175 -6.62 -0.62 -4.67
C ASN A 175 -7.63 -0.70 -5.82
N LEU A 176 -7.61 -1.76 -6.63
CA LEU A 176 -8.66 -2.02 -7.63
C LEU A 176 -9.90 -2.73 -7.07
N ILE A 177 -9.89 -3.16 -5.80
CA ILE A 177 -11.07 -3.75 -5.15
C ILE A 177 -12.16 -2.68 -5.03
N PRO A 178 -13.41 -2.92 -5.49
CA PRO A 178 -14.46 -1.92 -5.54
C PRO A 178 -15.15 -1.71 -4.18
N ILE A 179 -14.36 -1.46 -3.16
CA ILE A 179 -14.80 -1.27 -1.76
C ILE A 179 -14.24 0.07 -1.24
N PRO A 180 -15.06 0.96 -0.64
CA PRO A 180 -14.56 2.15 0.04
C PRO A 180 -13.58 1.75 1.17
N PRO A 181 -12.53 2.55 1.45
CA PRO A 181 -12.14 3.81 0.81
C PRO A 181 -11.18 3.64 -0.37
N LEU A 182 -11.05 2.42 -0.94
CA LEU A 182 -10.10 2.08 -1.99
C LEU A 182 -10.45 2.77 -3.32
N ASP A 183 -9.44 2.94 -4.18
CA ASP A 183 -9.60 3.58 -5.49
C ASP A 183 -10.59 2.85 -6.39
N GLY A 184 -10.63 1.52 -6.29
CA GLY A 184 -11.57 0.68 -7.05
C GLY A 184 -13.03 1.09 -6.89
N TYR A 185 -13.42 1.55 -5.70
CA TYR A 185 -14.76 2.08 -5.50
C TYR A 185 -14.99 3.38 -6.30
N LYS A 186 -14.02 4.32 -6.28
CA LYS A 186 -14.10 5.56 -7.07
C LYS A 186 -14.14 5.28 -8.56
N ILE A 187 -13.43 4.23 -9.01
CA ILE A 187 -13.43 3.81 -10.42
C ILE A 187 -14.80 3.29 -10.86
N VAL A 188 -15.47 2.47 -10.04
CA VAL A 188 -16.76 1.88 -10.42
C VAL A 188 -17.96 2.80 -10.14
N LYS A 189 -17.83 3.75 -9.23
CA LYS A 189 -18.90 4.66 -8.79
C LYS A 189 -19.68 5.30 -9.95
N PRO A 190 -19.07 5.82 -11.05
CA PRO A 190 -19.81 6.38 -12.17
C PRO A 190 -20.71 5.40 -12.93
N PHE A 191 -20.54 4.09 -12.71
CA PHE A 191 -21.21 3.01 -13.46
C PHE A 191 -22.28 2.28 -12.66
N ILE A 192 -22.34 2.45 -11.33
CA ILE A 192 -23.25 1.69 -10.45
C ILE A 192 -24.58 2.37 -10.18
N GLY A 193 -24.79 3.60 -10.67
CA GLY A 193 -25.99 4.39 -10.43
C GLY A 193 -26.07 4.99 -9.02
N GLU A 194 -26.86 6.06 -8.88
CA GLU A 194 -26.97 6.86 -7.66
C GLU A 194 -27.53 6.06 -6.47
N GLU A 195 -28.52 5.20 -6.73
CA GLU A 195 -29.15 4.41 -5.66
C GLU A 195 -28.15 3.49 -4.95
N ILE A 196 -27.35 2.76 -5.74
CA ILE A 196 -26.31 1.85 -5.20
C ILE A 196 -25.20 2.68 -4.54
N ALA A 197 -24.77 3.79 -5.16
CA ALA A 197 -23.74 4.65 -4.60
C ALA A 197 -24.18 5.24 -3.23
N ASN A 198 -25.43 5.67 -3.09
CA ASN A 198 -25.99 6.15 -1.84
C ASN A 198 -26.10 5.05 -0.79
N MET A 199 -26.48 3.83 -1.18
CA MET A 199 -26.50 2.69 -0.26
C MET A 199 -25.10 2.34 0.23
N VAL A 200 -24.10 2.29 -0.65
CA VAL A 200 -22.70 2.03 -0.26
C VAL A 200 -22.21 3.13 0.69
N LYS A 201 -22.48 4.40 0.39
CA LYS A 201 -22.12 5.53 1.27
C LYS A 201 -22.77 5.41 2.66
N LYS A 202 -24.04 5.02 2.71
CA LYS A 202 -24.77 4.82 3.98
C LYS A 202 -24.13 3.75 4.87
N TYR A 203 -23.61 2.67 4.25
CA TYR A 203 -23.03 1.52 4.97
C TYR A 203 -21.49 1.47 4.86
N GLU A 204 -20.85 2.54 4.43
CA GLU A 204 -19.40 2.62 4.16
C GLU A 204 -18.56 2.11 5.33
N THR A 205 -18.84 2.57 6.54
CA THR A 205 -18.10 2.15 7.75
C THR A 205 -18.23 0.64 8.00
N ILE A 206 -19.43 0.08 7.82
CA ILE A 206 -19.66 -1.36 8.03
C ILE A 206 -18.93 -2.17 6.97
N ILE A 207 -19.04 -1.77 5.71
CA ILE A 207 -18.38 -2.44 4.57
C ILE A 207 -16.86 -2.43 4.76
N THR A 208 -16.29 -1.26 5.04
CA THR A 208 -14.85 -1.08 5.24
C THR A 208 -14.34 -1.88 6.44
N THR A 209 -15.03 -1.81 7.58
CA THR A 209 -14.63 -2.55 8.79
C THR A 209 -14.69 -4.06 8.56
N THR A 210 -15.77 -4.55 7.94
CA THR A 210 -15.93 -5.98 7.62
C THR A 210 -14.82 -6.46 6.67
N PHE A 211 -14.49 -5.65 5.67
CA PHE A 211 -13.41 -5.96 4.74
C PHE A 211 -12.04 -6.02 5.43
N ILE A 212 -11.72 -5.06 6.32
CA ILE A 212 -10.47 -5.07 7.10
C ILE A 212 -10.40 -6.31 7.98
N VAL A 213 -11.48 -6.63 8.71
CA VAL A 213 -11.56 -7.82 9.56
C VAL A 213 -11.35 -9.10 8.73
N TYR A 214 -11.98 -9.19 7.54
CA TYR A 214 -11.79 -10.31 6.63
C TYR A 214 -10.32 -10.47 6.21
N ILE A 215 -9.64 -9.39 5.85
CA ILE A 215 -8.22 -9.43 5.48
C ILE A 215 -7.34 -9.90 6.64
N LEU A 216 -7.62 -9.41 7.86
CA LEU A 216 -6.88 -9.82 9.06
C LEU A 216 -7.06 -11.31 9.36
N ILE A 217 -8.28 -11.83 9.28
CA ILE A 217 -8.58 -13.26 9.54
C ILE A 217 -7.99 -14.16 8.45
N SER A 218 -8.10 -13.74 7.17
CA SER A 218 -7.60 -14.50 6.04
C SER A 218 -6.08 -14.47 5.87
N ASN A 219 -5.36 -13.70 6.69
CA ASN A 219 -3.92 -13.42 6.53
C ASN A 219 -3.55 -12.99 5.10
N GLY A 220 -4.49 -12.36 4.37
CA GLY A 220 -4.28 -11.92 2.99
C GLY A 220 -4.11 -13.06 1.96
N SER A 221 -4.47 -14.31 2.30
CA SER A 221 -4.26 -15.49 1.43
C SER A 221 -4.96 -15.35 0.06
N PHE A 222 -6.14 -14.74 0.04
CA PHE A 222 -6.87 -14.43 -1.20
C PHE A 222 -6.03 -13.55 -2.13
N MET A 223 -5.42 -12.49 -1.60
CA MET A 223 -4.61 -11.55 -2.37
C MET A 223 -3.31 -12.17 -2.86
N SER A 224 -2.65 -12.96 -2.01
CA SER A 224 -1.36 -13.56 -2.34
C SER A 224 -1.44 -14.45 -3.59
N GLY A 225 -2.49 -15.24 -3.73
CA GLY A 225 -2.71 -16.07 -4.92
C GLY A 225 -2.80 -15.28 -6.22
N ILE A 226 -3.53 -14.15 -6.21
CA ILE A 226 -3.67 -13.25 -7.37
C ILE A 226 -2.33 -12.57 -7.68
N ILE A 227 -1.67 -12.03 -6.66
CA ILE A 227 -0.38 -11.32 -6.79
C ILE A 227 0.68 -12.24 -7.41
N TYR A 228 0.82 -13.48 -6.89
CA TYR A 228 1.78 -14.43 -7.42
C TYR A 228 1.46 -14.90 -8.84
N ARG A 229 0.18 -15.05 -9.20
CA ARG A 229 -0.21 -15.36 -10.57
C ARG A 229 0.18 -14.26 -11.54
N ILE A 230 -0.11 -13.00 -11.20
CA ILE A 230 0.28 -11.84 -12.02
C ILE A 230 1.80 -11.76 -12.13
N TYR A 231 2.53 -11.89 -11.03
CA TYR A 231 3.98 -11.88 -11.03
C TYR A 231 4.57 -12.98 -11.92
N SER A 232 4.03 -14.21 -11.83
CA SER A 232 4.45 -15.33 -12.68
C SER A 232 4.15 -15.09 -14.16
N LEU A 233 3.00 -14.49 -14.48
CA LEU A 233 2.66 -14.13 -15.86
C LEU A 233 3.62 -13.07 -16.42
N LEU A 234 3.90 -12.02 -15.66
CA LEU A 234 4.88 -11.00 -16.03
C LEU A 234 6.27 -11.63 -16.26
N GLY A 235 6.69 -12.53 -15.36
CA GLY A 235 7.94 -13.27 -15.52
C GLY A 235 7.98 -14.06 -16.82
N LYS A 236 6.91 -14.75 -17.20
CA LYS A 236 6.83 -15.50 -18.47
C LYS A 236 6.86 -14.57 -19.69
N ILE A 237 6.10 -13.48 -19.68
CA ILE A 237 6.06 -12.52 -20.80
C ILE A 237 7.43 -11.88 -21.03
N VAL A 238 8.12 -11.56 -19.94
CA VAL A 238 9.45 -10.96 -20.01
C VAL A 238 10.55 -12.00 -20.32
N MET A 239 10.30 -13.30 -20.18
CA MET A 239 11.26 -14.40 -20.43
C MET A 239 11.29 -14.88 -21.89
N ILE A 240 10.48 -14.32 -22.78
CA ILE A 240 10.57 -14.58 -24.24
C ILE A 240 11.67 -13.69 -24.88
#